data_0053450719c0ac44fe8b531b97f18b99
#
_entry.id   0053450719c0ac44fe8b531b97f18b99
#
_cell.length_a   1.000
_cell.length_b   1.000
_cell.length_c   1.000
_cell.angle_alpha   90.00
_cell.angle_beta   90.00
_cell.angle_gamma   90.00
#
_symmetry.space_group_name_H-M   'P 1'
#
loop_
_entity.id
_entity.type
_entity.pdbx_description
1 polymer ?
#
loop_
_entity_poly.entity_id
_entity_poly.type
_entity_poly.pdbx_seq_one_letter_code
_entity_poly.pdbx_strand_id
1 'polypeptide(L)'
;MPSKQNRIKRRPARVLMYSHDSFGLGHLRRCREIAHSLVESTSQLSVLILSGSPIIGNFDFRTRVDFVRIPGVIKLRNGDYTSLSLHLNIEETLELRESIIRHTADTFDPDLFIVDKEPWGLRGEVKPTMEMLKERNTPIVLGLRDVMDEPAALAPEWERKNVLPALEDLYDELWVYGMKEICDPFDGLDLPTEVKLKTRYTGYLRRRVPIVGASPQLTTPEDPFILVTAGGGGDGEGLMEWVL
;
A
#
# COMPACT_ATOMS: atom_id res chain seq x y z
N MET A 1 0.24 42.25 -10.64
CA MET A 1 0.30 40.88 -10.07
C MET A 1 0.90 39.99 -11.14
N PRO A 2 2.07 39.38 -10.95
CA PRO A 2 2.65 38.49 -11.96
C PRO A 2 1.88 37.15 -11.96
N SER A 3 1.48 36.72 -13.14
CA SER A 3 0.85 35.46 -13.44
C SER A 3 1.67 34.28 -12.92
N LYS A 4 1.00 33.33 -12.27
CA LYS A 4 1.58 32.02 -11.94
C LYS A 4 1.94 31.30 -13.25
N GLN A 5 3.14 31.58 -13.78
CA GLN A 5 3.71 30.80 -14.86
C GLN A 5 3.87 29.35 -14.38
N ASN A 6 3.27 28.42 -15.13
CA ASN A 6 3.51 27.00 -15.07
C ASN A 6 5.02 26.74 -14.99
N ARG A 7 5.54 26.46 -13.81
CA ARG A 7 6.90 25.95 -13.64
C ARG A 7 6.90 24.54 -14.22
N ILE A 8 7.26 24.42 -15.48
CA ILE A 8 7.64 23.12 -16.06
C ILE A 8 8.79 22.61 -15.18
N LYS A 9 8.50 21.66 -14.31
CA LYS A 9 9.52 20.99 -13.49
C LYS A 9 10.50 20.35 -14.45
N ARG A 10 11.73 20.85 -14.51
CA ARG A 10 12.82 20.31 -15.35
C ARG A 10 13.40 19.00 -14.81
N ARG A 11 12.94 18.51 -13.65
CA ARG A 11 13.38 17.26 -13.05
C ARG A 11 12.44 16.10 -13.38
N PRO A 12 12.93 14.85 -13.40
CA PRO A 12 12.10 13.67 -13.49
C PRO A 12 10.99 13.66 -12.42
N ALA A 13 9.81 13.18 -12.79
CA ALA A 13 8.70 13.06 -11.86
C ALA A 13 9.04 12.06 -10.73
N ARG A 14 8.50 12.30 -9.55
CA ARG A 14 8.73 11.49 -8.35
C ARG A 14 7.41 10.98 -7.77
N VAL A 15 7.32 9.70 -7.57
CA VAL A 15 6.18 9.07 -6.89
C VAL A 15 6.67 8.50 -5.57
N LEU A 16 6.04 8.90 -4.48
CA LEU A 16 6.22 8.30 -3.17
C LEU A 16 5.06 7.31 -2.94
N MET A 17 5.37 6.13 -2.43
CA MET A 17 4.36 5.13 -2.10
C MET A 17 4.51 4.71 -0.64
N TYR A 18 3.40 4.65 0.08
CA TYR A 18 3.34 4.06 1.41
C TYR A 18 2.70 2.67 1.30
N SER A 19 3.44 1.64 1.69
CA SER A 19 2.98 0.25 1.76
C SER A 19 2.58 -0.11 3.18
N HIS A 20 1.30 -0.48 3.37
CA HIS A 20 0.76 -0.82 4.70
C HIS A 20 1.18 -2.23 5.14
N ASP A 21 2.47 -2.41 5.42
CA ASP A 21 3.03 -3.71 5.78
C ASP A 21 3.01 -3.92 7.30
N SER A 22 1.91 -4.44 7.81
CA SER A 22 1.79 -4.92 9.20
C SER A 22 1.85 -6.44 9.32
N PHE A 23 1.46 -7.14 8.23
CA PHE A 23 1.46 -8.60 8.18
C PHE A 23 1.34 -9.09 6.73
N GLY A 24 2.12 -10.11 6.37
CA GLY A 24 2.11 -10.69 5.02
C GLY A 24 2.85 -9.84 3.97
N LEU A 25 2.83 -10.31 2.72
CA LEU A 25 3.59 -9.72 1.61
C LEU A 25 2.71 -9.04 0.56
N GLY A 26 1.40 -9.06 0.74
CA GLY A 26 0.45 -8.60 -0.28
C GLY A 26 0.60 -7.13 -0.62
N HIS A 27 0.79 -6.29 0.37
CA HIS A 27 0.94 -4.85 0.23
C HIS A 27 2.23 -4.49 -0.51
N LEU A 28 3.37 -4.99 -0.02
CA LEU A 28 4.67 -4.76 -0.64
C LEU A 28 4.70 -5.24 -2.11
N ARG A 29 4.21 -6.46 -2.38
CA ARG A 29 4.15 -7.00 -3.75
C ARG A 29 3.31 -6.14 -4.67
N ARG A 30 2.17 -5.66 -4.19
CA ARG A 30 1.29 -4.75 -4.95
C ARG A 30 1.98 -3.42 -5.23
N CYS A 31 2.51 -2.75 -4.22
CA CYS A 31 3.24 -1.50 -4.39
C CYS A 31 4.41 -1.65 -5.38
N ARG A 32 5.16 -2.75 -5.27
CA ARG A 32 6.26 -3.06 -6.18
C ARG A 32 5.80 -3.21 -7.63
N GLU A 33 4.72 -3.96 -7.89
CA GLU A 33 4.19 -4.14 -9.26
C GLU A 33 3.67 -2.83 -9.84
N ILE A 34 3.01 -1.99 -9.04
CA ILE A 34 2.58 -0.65 -9.46
C ILE A 34 3.81 0.21 -9.79
N ALA A 35 4.81 0.25 -8.91
CA ALA A 35 6.04 1.00 -9.13
C ALA A 35 6.76 0.56 -10.41
N HIS A 36 6.86 -0.75 -10.66
CA HIS A 36 7.47 -1.30 -11.86
C HIS A 36 6.69 -0.92 -13.12
N SER A 37 5.35 -0.97 -13.09
CA SER A 37 4.50 -0.56 -14.21
C SER A 37 4.65 0.93 -14.53
N LEU A 38 4.72 1.77 -13.50
CA LEU A 38 4.89 3.21 -13.65
C LEU A 38 6.22 3.57 -14.32
N VAL A 39 7.33 2.99 -13.86
CA VAL A 39 8.66 3.27 -14.46
C VAL A 39 8.84 2.65 -15.83
N GLU A 40 8.11 1.58 -16.17
CA GLU A 40 8.07 1.03 -17.52
C GLU A 40 7.33 1.95 -18.48
N SER A 41 6.22 2.49 -18.03
CA SER A 41 5.36 3.35 -18.85
C SER A 41 5.94 4.75 -19.05
N THR A 42 6.78 5.22 -18.11
CA THR A 42 7.29 6.59 -18.10
C THR A 42 8.79 6.61 -17.82
N SER A 43 9.58 7.03 -18.80
CA SER A 43 11.05 7.05 -18.73
C SER A 43 11.61 8.10 -17.75
N GLN A 44 10.88 9.18 -17.53
CA GLN A 44 11.26 10.31 -16.66
C GLN A 44 10.52 10.25 -15.32
N LEU A 45 10.50 9.06 -14.70
CA LEU A 45 9.83 8.81 -13.43
C LEU A 45 10.74 8.03 -12.49
N SER A 46 10.77 8.40 -11.21
CA SER A 46 11.34 7.61 -10.11
C SER A 46 10.29 7.34 -9.06
N VAL A 47 10.33 6.14 -8.48
CA VAL A 47 9.41 5.72 -7.42
C VAL A 47 10.20 5.36 -6.18
N LEU A 48 9.78 5.88 -5.03
CA LEU A 48 10.32 5.52 -3.72
C LEU A 48 9.21 4.87 -2.88
N ILE A 49 9.46 3.67 -2.35
CA ILE A 49 8.49 2.90 -1.56
C ILE A 49 8.88 2.97 -0.08
N LEU A 50 7.98 3.42 0.77
CA LEU A 50 8.08 3.34 2.22
C LEU A 50 7.43 2.03 2.69
N SER A 51 8.16 1.16 3.38
CA SER A 51 7.65 -0.15 3.79
C SER A 51 8.20 -0.59 5.14
N GLY A 52 7.32 -1.13 5.98
CA GLY A 52 7.70 -1.77 7.25
C GLY A 52 8.09 -3.25 7.10
N SER A 53 8.07 -3.80 5.88
CA SER A 53 8.39 -5.21 5.64
C SER A 53 9.84 -5.53 5.97
N PRO A 54 10.11 -6.55 6.84
CA PRO A 54 11.47 -6.93 7.19
C PRO A 54 12.25 -7.54 6.03
N ILE A 55 11.57 -8.01 5.00
CA ILE A 55 12.15 -8.72 3.88
C ILE A 55 12.15 -7.92 2.57
N ILE A 56 11.87 -6.61 2.61
CA ILE A 56 11.83 -5.79 1.40
C ILE A 56 13.13 -5.87 0.60
N GLY A 57 14.28 -5.96 1.27
CA GLY A 57 15.58 -6.10 0.62
C GLY A 57 15.81 -7.44 -0.12
N ASN A 58 14.92 -8.42 0.04
CA ASN A 58 15.01 -9.71 -0.68
C ASN A 58 14.30 -9.67 -2.05
N PHE A 59 13.68 -8.54 -2.39
CA PHE A 59 13.01 -8.37 -3.68
C PHE A 59 13.88 -7.58 -4.64
N ASP A 60 13.87 -7.99 -5.91
CA ASP A 60 14.49 -7.23 -6.98
C ASP A 60 13.63 -6.02 -7.33
N PHE A 61 14.28 -4.86 -7.41
CA PHE A 61 13.66 -3.62 -7.86
C PHE A 61 14.25 -3.18 -9.20
N ARG A 62 13.38 -2.67 -10.06
CA ARG A 62 13.83 -2.12 -11.35
C ARG A 62 14.58 -0.81 -11.16
N THR A 63 15.42 -0.46 -12.11
CA THR A 63 16.04 0.87 -12.19
C THR A 63 14.98 1.95 -12.02
N ARG A 64 15.26 2.96 -11.19
CA ARG A 64 14.38 4.08 -10.82
C ARG A 64 13.26 3.72 -9.82
N VAL A 65 13.30 2.51 -9.26
CA VAL A 65 12.49 2.13 -8.10
C VAL A 65 13.43 1.81 -6.95
N ASP A 66 13.21 2.44 -5.81
CA ASP A 66 13.97 2.20 -4.59
C ASP A 66 13.03 2.21 -3.38
N PHE A 67 13.54 1.92 -2.21
CA PHE A 67 12.73 1.85 -1.00
C PHE A 67 13.43 2.43 0.23
N VAL A 68 12.63 2.87 1.18
CA VAL A 68 13.05 3.16 2.55
C VAL A 68 12.34 2.17 3.48
N ARG A 69 13.11 1.39 4.21
CA ARG A 69 12.58 0.51 5.24
C ARG A 69 12.34 1.31 6.52
N ILE A 70 11.08 1.43 6.92
CA ILE A 70 10.67 1.99 8.21
C ILE A 70 10.62 0.88 9.27
N PRO A 71 10.71 1.18 10.58
CA PRO A 71 10.61 0.19 11.64
C PRO A 71 9.36 -0.70 11.48
N GLY A 72 9.56 -2.01 11.50
CA GLY A 72 8.47 -2.97 11.34
C GLY A 72 7.59 -3.05 12.60
N VAL A 73 6.32 -3.35 12.38
CA VAL A 73 5.35 -3.66 13.44
C VAL A 73 4.71 -5.00 13.16
N ILE A 74 4.24 -5.66 14.21
CA ILE A 74 3.49 -6.91 14.10
C ILE A 74 2.15 -6.78 14.84
N LYS A 75 1.09 -7.30 14.24
CA LYS A 75 -0.22 -7.42 14.86
C LYS A 75 -0.27 -8.69 15.68
N LEU A 76 -0.60 -8.56 16.95
CA LEU A 76 -0.76 -9.67 17.87
C LEU A 76 -2.14 -10.35 17.68
N ARG A 77 -2.30 -11.57 18.21
CA ARG A 77 -3.58 -12.33 18.15
C ARG A 77 -4.74 -11.60 18.83
N ASN A 78 -4.48 -10.78 19.83
CA ASN A 78 -5.49 -9.94 20.50
C ASN A 78 -5.89 -8.69 19.70
N GLY A 79 -5.28 -8.47 18.53
CA GLY A 79 -5.52 -7.30 17.67
C GLY A 79 -4.62 -6.10 17.93
N ASP A 80 -3.83 -6.11 18.99
CA ASP A 80 -2.86 -5.06 19.30
C ASP A 80 -1.64 -5.09 18.37
N TYR A 81 -0.89 -3.99 18.36
CA TYR A 81 0.36 -3.90 17.62
C TYR A 81 1.55 -3.75 18.58
N THR A 82 2.67 -4.31 18.19
CA THR A 82 3.96 -4.12 18.89
C THR A 82 5.07 -3.90 17.89
N SER A 83 6.19 -3.35 18.34
CA SER A 83 7.41 -3.25 17.53
C SER A 83 7.91 -4.63 17.15
N LEU A 84 8.33 -4.81 15.90
CA LEU A 84 8.79 -6.10 15.39
C LEU A 84 10.19 -6.45 15.90
N SER A 85 11.10 -5.49 15.95
CA SER A 85 12.52 -5.75 16.17
C SER A 85 13.19 -4.81 17.19
N LEU A 86 12.58 -3.67 17.46
CA LEU A 86 13.12 -2.68 18.40
C LEU A 86 12.54 -2.90 19.80
N HIS A 87 13.34 -2.65 20.82
CA HIS A 87 12.88 -2.61 22.22
C HIS A 87 12.23 -1.26 22.52
N LEU A 88 11.22 -0.89 21.73
CA LEU A 88 10.40 0.30 21.88
C LEU A 88 8.95 -0.11 22.10
N ASN A 89 8.20 0.69 22.84
CA ASN A 89 6.75 0.53 22.87
C ASN A 89 6.14 0.90 21.52
N ILE A 90 4.84 0.66 21.34
CA ILE A 90 4.20 0.89 20.05
C ILE A 90 4.09 2.39 19.75
N GLU A 91 3.87 3.23 20.71
CA GLU A 91 3.77 4.68 20.59
C GLU A 91 5.10 5.27 20.10
N GLU A 92 6.21 4.95 20.76
CA GLU A 92 7.56 5.36 20.33
C GLU A 92 7.88 4.86 18.91
N THR A 93 7.46 3.63 18.60
CA THR A 93 7.66 3.06 17.26
C THR A 93 6.87 3.84 16.20
N LEU A 94 5.63 4.21 16.49
CA LEU A 94 4.78 4.99 15.57
C LEU A 94 5.31 6.42 15.37
N GLU A 95 5.76 7.09 16.44
CA GLU A 95 6.40 8.41 16.36
C GLU A 95 7.65 8.38 15.47
N LEU A 96 8.49 7.35 15.63
CA LEU A 96 9.67 7.17 14.79
C LEU A 96 9.30 6.92 13.32
N ARG A 97 8.29 6.08 13.08
CA ARG A 97 7.79 5.79 11.72
C ARG A 97 7.22 7.05 11.06
N GLU A 98 6.36 7.78 11.76
CA GLU A 98 5.77 9.04 11.30
C GLU A 98 6.87 10.05 10.92
N SER A 99 7.87 10.22 11.79
CA SER A 99 9.01 11.11 11.55
C SER A 99 9.78 10.72 10.28
N ILE A 100 10.09 9.42 10.08
CA ILE A 100 10.80 8.94 8.89
C ILE A 100 9.95 9.16 7.64
N ILE A 101 8.65 8.84 7.67
CA ILE A 101 7.73 9.01 6.55
C ILE A 101 7.66 10.48 6.14
N ARG A 102 7.42 11.36 7.12
CA ARG A 102 7.28 12.80 6.89
C ARG A 102 8.58 13.42 6.36
N HIS A 103 9.71 13.12 6.98
CA HIS A 103 10.99 13.67 6.55
C HIS A 103 11.41 13.15 5.17
N THR A 104 11.14 11.88 4.88
CA THR A 104 11.37 11.31 3.56
C THR A 104 10.50 12.00 2.50
N ALA A 105 9.21 12.20 2.78
CA ALA A 105 8.31 12.92 1.87
C ALA A 105 8.74 14.37 1.65
N ASP A 106 9.15 15.05 2.72
CA ASP A 106 9.64 16.44 2.66
C ASP A 106 10.87 16.58 1.76
N THR A 107 11.87 15.72 1.96
CA THR A 107 13.14 15.74 1.21
C THR A 107 12.98 15.20 -0.21
N PHE A 108 12.23 14.12 -0.40
CA PHE A 108 11.99 13.52 -1.71
C PHE A 108 11.13 14.42 -2.60
N ASP A 109 10.30 15.28 -2.03
CA ASP A 109 9.42 16.24 -2.70
C ASP A 109 8.64 15.59 -3.86
N PRO A 110 7.72 14.65 -3.55
CA PRO A 110 7.02 13.86 -4.56
C PRO A 110 6.05 14.72 -5.38
N ASP A 111 5.84 14.33 -6.64
CA ASP A 111 4.81 14.87 -7.53
C ASP A 111 3.47 14.10 -7.37
N LEU A 112 3.51 12.93 -6.73
CA LEU A 112 2.36 12.09 -6.40
C LEU A 112 2.67 11.26 -5.16
N PHE A 113 1.71 11.18 -4.22
CA PHE A 113 1.78 10.28 -3.07
C PHE A 113 0.70 9.22 -3.16
N ILE A 114 1.06 7.94 -3.12
CA ILE A 114 0.14 6.81 -3.15
C ILE A 114 0.16 6.12 -1.79
N VAL A 115 -1.00 6.03 -1.14
CA VAL A 115 -1.18 5.33 0.13
C VAL A 115 -1.89 4.01 -0.14
N ASP A 116 -1.34 2.89 0.32
CA ASP A 116 -1.91 1.56 0.10
C ASP A 116 -2.82 1.14 1.25
N LYS A 117 -4.06 0.83 0.95
CA LYS A 117 -5.13 0.24 1.76
C LYS A 117 -5.67 1.11 2.90
N GLU A 118 -4.83 1.50 3.85
CA GLU A 118 -5.28 2.18 5.07
C GLU A 118 -5.23 3.70 4.89
N PRO A 119 -6.38 4.39 4.88
CA PRO A 119 -6.44 5.81 4.56
C PRO A 119 -5.60 6.71 5.48
N TRP A 120 -5.43 6.31 6.73
CA TRP A 120 -4.60 7.03 7.70
C TRP A 120 -3.22 6.37 7.93
N GLY A 121 -2.90 5.27 7.19
CA GLY A 121 -1.78 4.41 7.53
C GLY A 121 -1.98 3.68 8.86
N LEU A 122 -0.92 3.19 9.47
CA LEU A 122 -1.02 2.53 10.75
C LEU A 122 -1.26 3.58 11.86
N ARG A 123 -2.45 3.54 12.47
CA ARG A 123 -2.85 4.42 13.58
C ARG A 123 -2.65 5.92 13.31
N GLY A 124 -2.72 6.34 12.04
CA GLY A 124 -2.64 7.76 11.68
C GLY A 124 -1.25 8.25 11.26
N GLU A 125 -0.23 7.41 11.20
CA GLU A 125 1.17 7.80 10.98
C GLU A 125 1.44 8.52 9.65
N VAL A 126 0.55 8.41 8.65
CA VAL A 126 0.71 9.15 7.38
C VAL A 126 -0.01 10.49 7.36
N LYS A 127 -0.88 10.77 8.34
CA LYS A 127 -1.71 11.98 8.37
C LYS A 127 -0.88 13.28 8.30
N PRO A 128 0.14 13.49 9.14
CA PRO A 128 0.94 14.72 9.07
C PRO A 128 1.69 14.89 7.75
N THR A 129 2.05 13.77 7.12
CA THR A 129 2.67 13.79 5.78
C THR A 129 1.66 14.21 4.71
N MET A 130 0.44 13.68 4.76
CA MET A 130 -0.62 14.04 3.82
C MET A 130 -0.99 15.51 3.93
N GLU A 131 -1.16 16.04 5.15
CA GLU A 131 -1.45 17.45 5.40
C GLU A 131 -0.35 18.34 4.81
N MET A 132 0.91 18.05 5.07
CA MET A 132 2.07 18.76 4.49
C MET A 132 2.07 18.72 2.96
N LEU A 133 1.76 17.56 2.36
CA LEU A 133 1.74 17.40 0.90
C LEU A 133 0.57 18.14 0.26
N LYS A 134 -0.59 18.17 0.92
CA LYS A 134 -1.75 18.97 0.46
C LYS A 134 -1.45 20.46 0.46
N GLU A 135 -0.76 21.00 1.46
CA GLU A 135 -0.30 22.40 1.47
C GLU A 135 0.59 22.73 0.26
N ARG A 136 1.30 21.71 -0.26
CA ARG A 136 2.15 21.84 -1.47
C ARG A 136 1.39 21.58 -2.77
N ASN A 137 0.10 21.27 -2.70
CA ASN A 137 -0.73 20.84 -3.83
C ASN A 137 -0.19 19.57 -4.51
N THR A 138 0.41 18.66 -3.75
CA THR A 138 0.81 17.33 -4.24
C THR A 138 -0.43 16.43 -4.24
N PRO A 139 -0.80 15.84 -5.38
CA PRO A 139 -1.90 14.88 -5.45
C PRO A 139 -1.65 13.66 -4.56
N ILE A 140 -2.72 13.20 -3.89
CA ILE A 140 -2.69 12.04 -3.01
C ILE A 140 -3.72 11.02 -3.49
N VAL A 141 -3.29 9.78 -3.65
CA VAL A 141 -4.11 8.67 -4.13
C VAL A 141 -4.18 7.57 -3.08
N LEU A 142 -5.38 7.06 -2.82
CA LEU A 142 -5.59 5.86 -2.02
C LEU A 142 -5.73 4.66 -2.95
N GLY A 143 -4.91 3.63 -2.74
CA GLY A 143 -5.00 2.36 -3.44
C GLY A 143 -5.76 1.33 -2.63
N LEU A 144 -6.83 0.77 -3.19
CA LEU A 144 -7.72 -0.19 -2.53
C LEU A 144 -7.77 -1.51 -3.31
N ARG A 145 -7.99 -2.61 -2.61
CA ARG A 145 -8.36 -3.88 -3.24
C ARG A 145 -9.83 -3.81 -3.69
N ASP A 146 -10.18 -4.58 -4.69
CA ASP A 146 -11.56 -4.80 -5.11
C ASP A 146 -12.35 -5.62 -4.08
N VAL A 147 -11.73 -6.66 -3.50
CA VAL A 147 -12.32 -7.45 -2.42
C VAL A 147 -11.82 -6.91 -1.09
N MET A 148 -12.69 -6.24 -0.35
CA MET A 148 -12.49 -5.80 1.04
C MET A 148 -13.32 -6.69 1.98
N ASP A 149 -13.33 -6.36 3.26
CA ASP A 149 -14.21 -7.01 4.24
C ASP A 149 -15.68 -6.71 3.90
N GLU A 150 -16.59 -7.56 4.34
CA GLU A 150 -18.02 -7.36 4.11
C GLU A 150 -18.50 -6.00 4.66
N PRO A 151 -19.49 -5.35 4.00
CA PRO A 151 -19.97 -4.03 4.41
C PRO A 151 -20.37 -3.94 5.88
N ALA A 152 -20.93 -5.01 6.43
CA ALA A 152 -21.33 -5.10 7.83
C ALA A 152 -20.13 -5.01 8.81
N ALA A 153 -18.95 -5.42 8.39
CA ALA A 153 -17.72 -5.31 9.16
C ALA A 153 -16.96 -4.01 8.83
N LEU A 154 -16.93 -3.64 7.55
CA LEU A 154 -16.16 -2.52 7.05
C LEU A 154 -16.73 -1.15 7.46
N ALA A 155 -18.06 -0.97 7.39
CA ALA A 155 -18.70 0.30 7.72
C ALA A 155 -18.45 0.74 9.18
N PRO A 156 -18.64 -0.10 10.21
CA PRO A 156 -18.31 0.26 11.59
C PRO A 156 -16.81 0.49 11.81
N GLU A 157 -15.94 -0.21 11.07
CA GLU A 157 -14.51 0.02 11.15
C GLU A 157 -14.13 1.39 10.59
N TRP A 158 -14.68 1.77 9.44
CA TRP A 158 -14.44 3.07 8.82
C TRP A 158 -15.00 4.23 9.65
N GLU A 159 -16.18 4.05 10.27
CA GLU A 159 -16.73 5.01 11.20
C GLU A 159 -15.81 5.20 12.42
N ARG A 160 -15.41 4.11 13.09
CA ARG A 160 -14.50 4.15 14.24
C ARG A 160 -13.15 4.81 13.91
N LYS A 161 -12.62 4.56 12.71
CA LYS A 161 -11.36 5.14 12.24
C LYS A 161 -11.51 6.54 11.66
N ASN A 162 -12.73 7.07 11.58
CA ASN A 162 -13.04 8.35 10.95
C ASN A 162 -12.45 8.48 9.54
N VAL A 163 -12.74 7.49 8.69
CA VAL A 163 -12.15 7.37 7.35
C VAL A 163 -12.72 8.39 6.37
N LEU A 164 -14.02 8.65 6.41
CA LEU A 164 -14.72 9.51 5.43
C LEU A 164 -14.08 10.90 5.27
N PRO A 165 -13.74 11.65 6.33
CA PRO A 165 -13.06 12.93 6.17
C PRO A 165 -11.73 12.84 5.43
N ALA A 166 -10.97 11.74 5.59
CA ALA A 166 -9.76 11.54 4.80
C ALA A 166 -10.07 11.41 3.31
N LEU A 167 -11.10 10.62 2.97
CA LEU A 167 -11.49 10.40 1.57
C LEU A 167 -12.03 11.68 0.92
N GLU A 168 -12.73 12.50 1.68
CA GLU A 168 -13.30 13.75 1.20
C GLU A 168 -12.24 14.85 1.03
N ASP A 169 -11.39 15.06 2.05
CA ASP A 169 -10.56 16.25 2.14
C ASP A 169 -9.12 16.04 1.65
N LEU A 170 -8.55 14.84 1.87
CA LEU A 170 -7.13 14.60 1.63
C LEU A 170 -6.85 13.85 0.33
N TYR A 171 -7.68 12.90 -0.05
CA TYR A 171 -7.47 12.12 -1.27
C TYR A 171 -8.07 12.82 -2.49
N ASP A 172 -7.28 12.88 -3.57
CA ASP A 172 -7.71 13.41 -4.87
C ASP A 172 -8.34 12.32 -5.73
N GLU A 173 -7.85 11.06 -5.62
CA GLU A 173 -8.43 9.89 -6.28
C GLU A 173 -8.35 8.66 -5.37
N LEU A 174 -9.28 7.72 -5.61
CA LEU A 174 -9.28 6.38 -5.03
C LEU A 174 -9.11 5.37 -6.18
N TRP A 175 -8.01 4.62 -6.16
CA TRP A 175 -7.76 3.59 -7.17
C TRP A 175 -8.16 2.23 -6.64
N VAL A 176 -9.15 1.61 -7.26
CA VAL A 176 -9.58 0.23 -6.99
C VAL A 176 -8.86 -0.71 -7.96
N TYR A 177 -8.05 -1.61 -7.43
CA TYR A 177 -7.29 -2.58 -8.22
C TYR A 177 -8.17 -3.78 -8.59
N GLY A 178 -9.08 -3.57 -9.49
CA GLY A 178 -10.08 -4.52 -9.96
C GLY A 178 -11.00 -3.92 -10.98
N MET A 179 -12.03 -4.66 -11.36
CA MET A 179 -13.06 -4.24 -12.28
C MET A 179 -14.39 -4.12 -11.54
N LYS A 180 -15.08 -3.00 -11.69
CA LYS A 180 -16.33 -2.73 -10.99
C LYS A 180 -17.39 -3.80 -11.22
N GLU A 181 -17.44 -4.32 -12.47
CA GLU A 181 -18.39 -5.33 -12.90
C GLU A 181 -18.17 -6.70 -12.23
N ILE A 182 -16.97 -6.93 -11.68
CA ILE A 182 -16.63 -8.17 -10.97
C ILE A 182 -16.86 -8.00 -9.47
N CYS A 183 -16.34 -6.91 -8.90
CA CYS A 183 -16.50 -6.61 -7.48
C CYS A 183 -16.37 -5.10 -7.25
N ASP A 184 -17.40 -4.51 -6.68
CA ASP A 184 -17.34 -3.12 -6.21
C ASP A 184 -17.11 -3.12 -4.69
N PRO A 185 -15.92 -2.70 -4.19
CA PRO A 185 -15.64 -2.70 -2.75
C PRO A 185 -16.52 -1.75 -1.95
N PHE A 186 -17.25 -0.87 -2.63
CA PHE A 186 -18.14 0.12 -2.01
C PHE A 186 -19.62 -0.30 -2.06
N ASP A 187 -19.92 -1.45 -2.65
CA ASP A 187 -21.30 -1.95 -2.65
C ASP A 187 -21.80 -2.20 -1.23
N GLY A 188 -22.98 -1.68 -0.91
CA GLY A 188 -23.54 -1.74 0.45
C GLY A 188 -22.98 -0.72 1.43
N LEU A 189 -22.04 0.16 1.02
CA LEU A 189 -21.57 1.28 1.84
C LEU A 189 -22.29 2.58 1.45
N ASP A 190 -22.71 3.34 2.47
CA ASP A 190 -23.26 4.69 2.26
C ASP A 190 -22.11 5.70 2.15
N LEU A 191 -21.59 5.86 0.93
CA LEU A 191 -20.53 6.80 0.63
C LEU A 191 -21.08 8.08 -0.02
N PRO A 192 -20.51 9.25 0.34
CA PRO A 192 -20.81 10.51 -0.33
C PRO A 192 -20.56 10.43 -1.86
N THR A 193 -21.37 11.14 -2.61
CA THR A 193 -21.24 11.19 -4.10
C THR A 193 -19.85 11.65 -4.51
N GLU A 194 -19.27 12.60 -3.80
CA GLU A 194 -17.94 13.14 -4.08
C GLU A 194 -16.84 12.07 -3.97
N VAL A 195 -16.91 11.18 -2.98
CA VAL A 195 -16.00 10.04 -2.83
C VAL A 195 -16.16 9.07 -4.00
N LYS A 196 -17.41 8.77 -4.39
CA LYS A 196 -17.69 7.91 -5.56
C LYS A 196 -17.13 8.51 -6.86
N LEU A 197 -17.21 9.82 -7.05
CA LEU A 197 -16.68 10.52 -8.23
C LEU A 197 -15.15 10.50 -8.32
N LYS A 198 -14.44 10.42 -7.18
CA LYS A 198 -12.98 10.29 -7.12
C LYS A 198 -12.51 8.86 -7.41
N THR A 199 -13.41 7.86 -7.45
CA THR A 199 -13.06 6.46 -7.61
C THR A 199 -12.75 6.12 -9.07
N ARG A 200 -11.63 5.40 -9.27
CA ARG A 200 -11.17 4.86 -10.56
C ARG A 200 -10.88 3.37 -10.41
N TYR A 201 -11.49 2.55 -11.27
CA TYR A 201 -11.20 1.12 -11.36
C TYR A 201 -10.06 0.92 -12.36
N THR A 202 -8.92 0.42 -11.88
CA THR A 202 -7.68 0.34 -12.68
C THR A 202 -7.53 -0.99 -13.41
N GLY A 203 -8.44 -1.91 -13.20
CA GLY A 203 -8.27 -3.31 -13.59
C GLY A 203 -7.26 -4.05 -12.71
N TYR A 204 -7.04 -5.33 -13.01
CA TYR A 204 -6.14 -6.17 -12.24
C TYR A 204 -4.67 -5.92 -12.58
N LEU A 205 -3.85 -5.90 -11.54
CA LEU A 205 -2.40 -5.77 -11.69
C LEU A 205 -1.83 -7.02 -12.36
N ARG A 206 -1.10 -6.83 -13.46
CA ARG A 206 -0.43 -7.92 -14.16
C ARG A 206 0.76 -8.40 -13.34
N ARG A 207 0.76 -9.67 -12.97
CA ARG A 207 1.95 -10.32 -12.42
C ARG A 207 2.74 -10.95 -13.55
N ARG A 208 4.00 -10.56 -13.68
CA ARG A 208 4.94 -11.27 -14.55
C ARG A 208 5.59 -12.38 -13.73
N VAL A 209 5.57 -13.59 -14.27
CA VAL A 209 6.42 -14.65 -13.72
C VAL A 209 7.86 -14.21 -13.93
N PRO A 210 8.70 -14.15 -12.88
CA PRO A 210 10.12 -13.89 -13.07
C PRO A 210 10.65 -14.92 -14.08
N ILE A 211 11.41 -14.47 -15.10
CA ILE A 211 12.18 -15.39 -15.92
C ILE A 211 13.31 -15.85 -15.02
N VAL A 212 13.05 -16.88 -14.25
CA VAL A 212 14.05 -17.45 -13.35
C VAL A 212 15.01 -18.25 -14.23
N GLY A 213 16.21 -17.73 -14.42
CA GLY A 213 17.32 -18.58 -14.79
C GLY A 213 17.51 -19.61 -13.67
N ALA A 214 17.28 -20.88 -13.97
CA ALA A 214 17.42 -22.02 -13.07
C ALA A 214 16.63 -21.86 -11.74
N SER A 215 15.29 -21.96 -11.81
CA SER A 215 14.54 -22.44 -10.65
C SER A 215 15.15 -23.76 -10.20
N PRO A 216 15.38 -23.98 -8.88
CA PRO A 216 15.59 -25.33 -8.42
C PRO A 216 14.47 -26.17 -9.02
N GLN A 217 14.83 -27.26 -9.71
CA GLN A 217 13.82 -28.15 -10.26
C GLN A 217 12.98 -28.63 -9.08
N LEU A 218 11.80 -28.06 -8.93
CA LEU A 218 10.79 -28.62 -8.06
C LEU A 218 10.44 -29.96 -8.67
N THR A 219 10.99 -31.02 -8.13
CA THR A 219 10.55 -32.37 -8.44
C THR A 219 9.11 -32.48 -7.91
N THR A 220 8.15 -32.46 -8.83
CA THR A 220 6.79 -32.82 -8.48
C THR A 220 6.78 -34.29 -8.07
N PRO A 221 6.06 -34.68 -7.01
CA PRO A 221 5.86 -36.10 -6.70
C PRO A 221 5.34 -36.84 -7.92
N GLU A 222 5.84 -38.08 -8.14
CA GLU A 222 5.39 -38.95 -9.25
C GLU A 222 3.95 -39.45 -8.99
N ASP A 223 3.57 -39.59 -7.71
CA ASP A 223 2.25 -40.01 -7.32
C ASP A 223 1.27 -38.81 -7.29
N PRO A 224 -0.04 -39.07 -7.49
CA PRO A 224 -1.07 -38.03 -7.31
C PRO A 224 -0.98 -37.37 -5.93
N PHE A 225 -0.99 -36.06 -5.89
CA PHE A 225 -0.91 -35.29 -4.64
C PHE A 225 -1.93 -34.16 -4.61
N ILE A 226 -2.25 -33.73 -3.41
CA ILE A 226 -3.04 -32.51 -3.15
C ILE A 226 -2.09 -31.44 -2.64
N LEU A 227 -1.98 -30.33 -3.38
CA LEU A 227 -1.21 -29.19 -2.95
C LEU A 227 -2.09 -28.26 -2.10
N VAL A 228 -1.75 -28.12 -0.83
CA VAL A 228 -2.41 -27.18 0.08
C VAL A 228 -1.47 -26.00 0.35
N THR A 229 -1.96 -24.80 0.12
CA THR A 229 -1.18 -23.57 0.34
C THR A 229 -1.97 -22.61 1.21
N ALA A 230 -1.27 -21.95 2.12
CA ALA A 230 -1.79 -20.85 2.91
C ALA A 230 -1.03 -19.55 2.59
N GLY A 231 -1.69 -18.40 2.77
CA GLY A 231 -1.03 -17.11 2.70
C GLY A 231 -0.04 -16.91 3.86
N GLY A 232 0.83 -15.90 3.75
CA GLY A 232 1.78 -15.53 4.83
C GLY A 232 1.10 -14.86 6.05
N GLY A 233 -0.23 -14.74 6.06
CA GLY A 233 -1.04 -14.28 7.17
C GLY A 233 -1.46 -15.44 8.08
N GLY A 234 -2.00 -15.15 9.27
CA GLY A 234 -2.52 -16.15 10.20
C GLY A 234 -3.80 -16.89 9.74
N ASP A 235 -4.38 -16.47 8.61
CA ASP A 235 -5.70 -16.95 8.14
C ASP A 235 -5.69 -18.42 7.67
N GLY A 236 -4.51 -18.97 7.41
CA GLY A 236 -4.37 -20.36 6.95
C GLY A 236 -4.15 -21.39 8.05
N GLU A 237 -4.05 -21.00 9.33
CA GLU A 237 -3.72 -21.90 10.45
C GLU A 237 -4.75 -23.06 10.54
N GLY A 238 -6.05 -22.72 10.55
CA GLY A 238 -7.10 -23.73 10.64
C GLY A 238 -7.16 -24.69 9.43
N LEU A 239 -6.82 -24.20 8.23
CA LEU A 239 -6.72 -25.08 7.05
C LEU A 239 -5.55 -26.04 7.18
N MET A 240 -4.41 -25.57 7.66
CA MET A 240 -3.23 -26.41 7.85
C MET A 240 -3.45 -27.43 8.96
N GLU A 241 -4.09 -27.05 10.07
CA GLU A 241 -4.45 -27.97 11.17
C GLU A 241 -5.45 -29.04 10.70
N TRP A 242 -6.36 -28.70 9.77
CA TRP A 242 -7.33 -29.66 9.25
C TRP A 242 -6.71 -30.68 8.29
N VAL A 243 -5.62 -30.31 7.60
CA VAL A 243 -4.94 -31.17 6.61
C VAL A 243 -3.88 -32.06 7.26
N LEU A 244 -3.27 -31.65 8.36
CA LEU A 244 -2.24 -32.38 9.10
C LEU A 244 -2.85 -33.37 10.07
#